data_8eae56b1842b1647b67484cc85127811
#
_entry.id   8eae56b1842b1647b67484cc85127811
#
_cell.length_a   1.000
_cell.length_b   1.000
_cell.length_c   1.000
_cell.angle_alpha   90.00
_cell.angle_beta   90.00
_cell.angle_gamma   90.00
#
_symmetry.space_group_name_H-M   'P 1'
#
loop_
_entity.id
_entity.type
_entity.pdbx_description
1 polymer ?
#
loop_
_entity_poly.entity_id
_entity_poly.type
_entity_poly.pdbx_seq_one_letter_code
_entity_poly.pdbx_strand_id
1 'polypeptide(L)'
;MTSGGMGGYSYRMILYKTHLTSLRRIFAGKGLIVALIVGFLAVESIVAACFLSLMHFKTSNNWASKSEQVLIEVERMRSIVTGAETHQRGYLITGSDEYLAPYREALDMLQEQIRRVGSLTRDNSMQQDRVAFLATPVDPRSDEMEQAIALRRTKGLPGAKSIVTQNQQNRTMETIHDITGQIRDEETRVLARNRADSEAWALTTGSLALVFFLLNAVVFALCGVVMKLALSSHAQTERLVDALRPSGTPAAR
;
A
#
# COMPACT_ATOMS: atom_id res chain seq x y z
N MET A 1 88.40 -25.30 17.54
CA MET A 1 87.10 -25.94 17.67
C MET A 1 86.15 -24.94 18.32
N THR A 2 85.25 -24.35 17.59
CA THR A 2 83.94 -23.88 17.95
C THR A 2 83.40 -22.96 16.84
N SER A 3 82.95 -23.59 15.78
CA SER A 3 82.19 -22.91 14.73
C SER A 3 80.87 -23.65 14.64
N GLY A 4 79.77 -23.11 15.23
CA GLY A 4 78.53 -23.82 15.19
C GLY A 4 77.38 -23.16 15.97
N GLY A 5 77.14 -21.85 15.83
CA GLY A 5 76.06 -21.22 16.59
C GLY A 5 75.25 -20.11 15.90
N MET A 6 75.72 -19.62 14.76
CA MET A 6 75.05 -18.42 14.16
C MET A 6 74.01 -18.72 13.06
N GLY A 7 73.93 -19.94 12.56
CA GLY A 7 73.00 -20.30 11.49
C GLY A 7 71.53 -20.57 11.96
N GLY A 8 71.39 -21.05 13.20
CA GLY A 8 70.08 -21.48 13.70
C GLY A 8 69.06 -20.34 14.05
N TYR A 9 69.63 -19.23 14.49
CA TYR A 9 68.75 -18.05 14.86
C TYR A 9 68.23 -17.33 13.63
N SER A 10 69.01 -17.27 12.55
CA SER A 10 68.55 -16.61 11.31
C SER A 10 67.46 -17.40 10.62
N TYR A 11 67.51 -18.72 10.59
CA TYR A 11 66.47 -19.59 9.98
C TYR A 11 65.17 -19.59 10.77
N ARG A 12 65.17 -19.58 12.09
CA ARG A 12 64.02 -19.49 12.93
C ARG A 12 63.26 -18.13 12.79
N MET A 13 64.05 -17.06 12.63
CA MET A 13 63.49 -15.72 12.45
C MET A 13 62.82 -15.55 11.09
N ILE A 14 63.32 -16.15 10.03
CA ILE A 14 62.75 -16.14 8.68
C ILE A 14 61.43 -16.97 8.65
N LEU A 15 61.41 -18.14 9.27
CA LEU A 15 60.21 -18.98 9.37
C LEU A 15 59.11 -18.32 10.19
N TYR A 16 59.45 -17.61 11.27
CA TYR A 16 58.49 -16.88 12.08
C TYR A 16 57.88 -15.69 11.30
N LYS A 17 58.67 -15.03 10.47
CA LYS A 17 58.25 -13.91 9.62
C LYS A 17 57.32 -14.35 8.50
N THR A 18 57.60 -15.47 7.85
CA THR A 18 56.74 -16.03 6.80
C THR A 18 55.39 -16.54 7.36
N HIS A 19 55.39 -17.13 8.54
CA HIS A 19 54.12 -17.54 9.20
C HIS A 19 53.24 -16.38 9.64
N LEU A 20 53.84 -15.29 10.17
CA LEU A 20 53.08 -14.09 10.56
C LEU A 20 52.52 -13.33 9.36
N THR A 21 53.23 -13.27 8.24
CA THR A 21 52.71 -12.61 7.02
C THR A 21 51.61 -13.41 6.33
N SER A 22 51.67 -14.74 6.37
CA SER A 22 50.60 -15.60 5.82
C SER A 22 49.32 -15.53 6.66
N LEU A 23 49.43 -15.55 7.99
CA LEU A 23 48.29 -15.38 8.89
C LEU A 23 47.61 -14.00 8.71
N ARG A 24 48.39 -12.94 8.58
CA ARG A 24 47.86 -11.58 8.33
C ARG A 24 47.16 -11.44 7.00
N ARG A 25 47.65 -12.04 5.91
CA ARG A 25 46.97 -12.06 4.60
C ARG A 25 45.62 -12.80 4.69
N ILE A 26 45.56 -13.89 5.46
CA ILE A 26 44.35 -14.66 5.67
C ILE A 26 43.33 -13.84 6.47
N PHE A 27 43.77 -13.12 7.53
CA PHE A 27 42.86 -12.26 8.32
C PHE A 27 42.37 -11.02 7.57
N ALA A 28 43.24 -10.36 6.78
CA ALA A 28 42.82 -9.23 5.93
C ALA A 28 41.86 -9.66 4.82
N GLY A 29 42.10 -10.82 4.19
CA GLY A 29 41.19 -11.38 3.18
C GLY A 29 39.82 -11.78 3.76
N LYS A 30 39.82 -12.39 4.96
CA LYS A 30 38.56 -12.74 5.64
C LYS A 30 37.75 -11.50 6.05
N GLY A 31 38.40 -10.44 6.52
CA GLY A 31 37.75 -9.17 6.84
C GLY A 31 37.07 -8.52 5.62
N LEU A 32 37.74 -8.55 4.47
CA LEU A 32 37.19 -8.04 3.22
C LEU A 32 35.94 -8.86 2.77
N ILE A 33 36.04 -10.20 2.86
CA ILE A 33 34.91 -11.09 2.51
C ILE A 33 33.72 -10.81 3.43
N VAL A 34 33.92 -10.67 4.73
CA VAL A 34 32.88 -10.35 5.69
C VAL A 34 32.25 -8.99 5.35
N ALA A 35 33.01 -7.96 5.04
CA ALA A 35 32.53 -6.65 4.65
C ALA A 35 31.67 -6.70 3.36
N LEU A 36 32.12 -7.50 2.37
CA LEU A 36 31.37 -7.71 1.13
C LEU A 36 30.03 -8.45 1.38
N ILE A 37 30.04 -9.49 2.22
CA ILE A 37 28.81 -10.22 2.58
C ILE A 37 27.82 -9.30 3.31
N VAL A 38 28.29 -8.53 4.27
CA VAL A 38 27.44 -7.57 5.00
C VAL A 38 26.90 -6.50 4.06
N GLY A 39 27.73 -5.96 3.16
CA GLY A 39 27.29 -5.00 2.14
C GLY A 39 26.23 -5.59 1.20
N PHE A 40 26.42 -6.83 0.76
CA PHE A 40 25.47 -7.54 -0.09
C PHE A 40 24.13 -7.76 0.64
N LEU A 41 24.15 -8.27 1.88
CA LEU A 41 22.94 -8.46 2.69
C LEU A 41 22.20 -7.14 2.95
N ALA A 42 22.92 -6.04 3.08
CA ALA A 42 22.34 -4.72 3.22
C ALA A 42 21.56 -4.29 1.96
N VAL A 43 22.16 -4.48 0.80
CA VAL A 43 21.51 -4.16 -0.49
C VAL A 43 20.28 -5.04 -0.69
N GLU A 44 20.39 -6.34 -0.47
CA GLU A 44 19.26 -7.28 -0.58
C GLU A 44 18.10 -6.92 0.36
N SER A 45 18.39 -6.51 1.62
CA SER A 45 17.36 -6.10 2.56
C SER A 45 16.63 -4.81 2.13
N ILE A 46 17.34 -3.86 1.54
CA ILE A 46 16.74 -2.63 0.99
C ILE A 46 15.85 -2.97 -0.21
N VAL A 47 16.33 -3.81 -1.12
CA VAL A 47 15.56 -4.24 -2.29
C VAL A 47 14.28 -4.98 -1.86
N ALA A 48 14.38 -5.89 -0.89
CA ALA A 48 13.23 -6.60 -0.34
C ALA A 48 12.23 -5.65 0.33
N ALA A 49 12.68 -4.69 1.12
CA ALA A 49 11.82 -3.69 1.75
C ALA A 49 11.11 -2.81 0.71
N CYS A 50 11.81 -2.35 -0.33
CA CYS A 50 11.23 -1.60 -1.44
C CYS A 50 10.18 -2.43 -2.20
N PHE A 51 10.47 -3.69 -2.48
CA PHE A 51 9.54 -4.60 -3.17
C PHE A 51 8.26 -4.82 -2.37
N LEU A 52 8.38 -5.13 -1.07
CA LEU A 52 7.23 -5.30 -0.18
C LEU A 52 6.40 -4.02 -0.06
N SER A 53 7.05 -2.85 0.03
CA SER A 53 6.39 -1.55 0.06
C SER A 53 5.61 -1.28 -1.23
N LEU A 54 6.20 -1.60 -2.38
CA LEU A 54 5.54 -1.43 -3.68
C LEU A 54 4.30 -2.34 -3.83
N MET A 55 4.42 -3.60 -3.39
CA MET A 55 3.31 -4.56 -3.42
C MET A 55 2.17 -4.08 -2.52
N HIS A 56 2.47 -3.63 -1.31
CA HIS A 56 1.47 -3.09 -0.38
C HIS A 56 0.79 -1.86 -0.96
N PHE A 57 1.56 -0.91 -1.50
CA PHE A 57 1.04 0.31 -2.14
C PHE A 57 0.10 -0.02 -3.30
N LYS A 58 0.48 -0.97 -4.17
CA LYS A 58 -0.35 -1.38 -5.31
C LYS A 58 -1.69 -1.98 -4.85
N THR A 59 -1.68 -2.82 -3.82
CA THR A 59 -2.89 -3.44 -3.28
C THR A 59 -3.80 -2.39 -2.64
N SER A 60 -3.26 -1.51 -1.80
CA SER A 60 -4.00 -0.44 -1.14
C SER A 60 -4.63 0.53 -2.16
N ASN A 61 -3.89 0.90 -3.20
CA ASN A 61 -4.38 1.81 -4.24
C ASN A 61 -5.52 1.20 -5.06
N ASN A 62 -5.48 -0.11 -5.35
CA ASN A 62 -6.55 -0.80 -6.06
C ASN A 62 -7.85 -0.81 -5.24
N TRP A 63 -7.77 -1.05 -3.93
CA TRP A 63 -8.93 -1.01 -3.03
C TRP A 63 -9.51 0.41 -2.92
N ALA A 64 -8.66 1.43 -2.77
CA ALA A 64 -9.08 2.82 -2.72
C ALA A 64 -9.81 3.25 -4.01
N SER A 65 -9.24 2.93 -5.17
CA SER A 65 -9.85 3.24 -6.47
C SER A 65 -11.20 2.53 -6.64
N LYS A 66 -11.35 1.31 -6.15
CA LYS A 66 -12.60 0.57 -6.22
C LYS A 66 -13.68 1.21 -5.33
N SER A 67 -13.36 1.53 -4.08
CA SER A 67 -14.30 2.22 -3.18
C SER A 67 -14.70 3.60 -3.71
N GLU A 68 -13.77 4.35 -4.32
CA GLU A 68 -14.09 5.63 -4.97
C GLU A 68 -15.08 5.45 -6.14
N GLN A 69 -14.90 4.40 -6.95
CA GLN A 69 -15.86 4.07 -8.02
C GLN A 69 -17.24 3.73 -7.46
N VAL A 70 -17.32 2.93 -6.40
CA VAL A 70 -18.60 2.63 -5.74
C VAL A 70 -19.26 3.92 -5.24
N LEU A 71 -18.51 4.82 -4.60
CA LEU A 71 -19.04 6.10 -4.13
C LEU A 71 -19.62 6.96 -5.27
N ILE A 72 -18.90 7.05 -6.40
CA ILE A 72 -19.37 7.80 -7.57
C ILE A 72 -20.70 7.21 -8.09
N GLU A 73 -20.77 5.88 -8.21
CA GLU A 73 -21.97 5.23 -8.73
C GLU A 73 -23.15 5.29 -7.74
N VAL A 74 -22.90 5.29 -6.44
CA VAL A 74 -23.92 5.51 -5.40
C VAL A 74 -24.47 6.94 -5.44
N GLU A 75 -23.60 7.95 -5.58
CA GLU A 75 -24.05 9.33 -5.72
C GLU A 75 -24.85 9.56 -7.02
N ARG A 76 -24.46 8.90 -8.11
CA ARG A 76 -25.22 8.89 -9.35
C ARG A 76 -26.61 8.25 -9.15
N MET A 77 -26.68 7.13 -8.43
CA MET A 77 -27.95 6.49 -8.06
C MET A 77 -28.85 7.44 -7.28
N ARG A 78 -28.30 8.13 -6.28
CA ARG A 78 -29.07 9.11 -5.48
C ARG A 78 -29.61 10.26 -6.35
N SER A 79 -28.81 10.75 -7.28
CA SER A 79 -29.24 11.79 -8.23
C SER A 79 -30.41 11.31 -9.11
N ILE A 80 -30.34 10.08 -9.63
CA ILE A 80 -31.42 9.48 -10.42
C ILE A 80 -32.69 9.36 -9.59
N VAL A 81 -32.60 8.89 -8.35
CA VAL A 81 -33.75 8.78 -7.43
C VAL A 81 -34.39 10.14 -7.18
N THR A 82 -33.58 11.16 -6.89
CA THR A 82 -34.10 12.54 -6.68
C THR A 82 -34.77 13.10 -7.94
N GLY A 83 -34.20 12.80 -9.12
CA GLY A 83 -34.80 13.15 -10.41
C GLY A 83 -36.15 12.47 -10.61
N ALA A 84 -36.23 11.16 -10.36
CA ALA A 84 -37.49 10.41 -10.43
C ALA A 84 -38.57 10.99 -9.49
N GLU A 85 -38.22 11.28 -8.23
CA GLU A 85 -39.12 11.94 -7.29
C GLU A 85 -39.64 13.30 -7.80
N THR A 86 -38.72 14.09 -8.38
CA THR A 86 -39.08 15.42 -8.91
C THR A 86 -40.06 15.31 -10.05
N HIS A 87 -39.82 14.40 -10.99
CA HIS A 87 -40.77 14.18 -12.10
C HIS A 87 -42.10 13.60 -11.63
N GLN A 88 -42.07 12.64 -10.70
CA GLN A 88 -43.29 12.11 -10.08
C GLN A 88 -44.14 13.22 -9.44
N ARG A 89 -43.54 14.06 -8.60
CA ARG A 89 -44.23 15.17 -7.95
C ARG A 89 -44.72 16.19 -8.96
N GLY A 90 -43.90 16.48 -10.00
CA GLY A 90 -44.33 17.36 -11.10
C GLY A 90 -45.59 16.88 -11.76
N TYR A 91 -45.68 15.59 -12.11
CA TYR A 91 -46.89 14.99 -12.66
C TYR A 91 -48.10 15.07 -11.70
N LEU A 92 -47.93 14.67 -10.45
CA LEU A 92 -48.99 14.64 -9.46
C LEU A 92 -49.59 16.04 -9.22
N ILE A 93 -48.81 17.09 -9.24
CA ILE A 93 -49.22 18.47 -9.04
C ILE A 93 -49.86 19.03 -10.32
N THR A 94 -49.19 18.94 -11.45
CA THR A 94 -49.60 19.60 -12.70
C THR A 94 -50.58 18.76 -13.52
N GLY A 95 -50.46 17.44 -13.50
CA GLY A 95 -51.14 16.51 -14.38
C GLY A 95 -50.60 16.51 -15.81
N SER A 96 -49.44 17.14 -16.07
CA SER A 96 -48.82 17.19 -17.39
C SER A 96 -48.05 15.91 -17.68
N ASP A 97 -48.39 15.23 -18.78
CA ASP A 97 -47.74 13.99 -19.23
C ASP A 97 -46.27 14.19 -19.59
N GLU A 98 -45.78 15.42 -19.74
CA GLU A 98 -44.36 15.72 -19.97
C GLU A 98 -43.41 15.20 -18.87
N TYR A 99 -43.91 15.04 -17.66
CA TYR A 99 -43.19 14.49 -16.52
C TYR A 99 -43.10 12.97 -16.52
N LEU A 100 -43.96 12.26 -17.28
CA LEU A 100 -44.02 10.79 -17.21
C LEU A 100 -42.89 10.11 -17.97
N ALA A 101 -42.51 10.64 -19.14
CA ALA A 101 -41.40 10.05 -19.90
C ALA A 101 -40.05 10.14 -19.14
N PRO A 102 -39.63 11.32 -18.60
CA PRO A 102 -38.42 11.42 -17.79
C PRO A 102 -38.49 10.58 -16.50
N TYR A 103 -39.65 10.41 -15.90
CA TYR A 103 -39.83 9.54 -14.74
C TYR A 103 -39.53 8.08 -15.06
N ARG A 104 -40.09 7.55 -16.16
CA ARG A 104 -39.85 6.15 -16.59
C ARG A 104 -38.39 5.91 -16.96
N GLU A 105 -37.80 6.86 -17.71
CA GLU A 105 -36.36 6.82 -18.04
C GLU A 105 -35.50 6.77 -16.78
N ALA A 106 -35.84 7.57 -15.76
CA ALA A 106 -35.12 7.54 -14.48
C ALA A 106 -35.20 6.18 -13.77
N LEU A 107 -36.35 5.49 -13.85
CA LEU A 107 -36.50 4.13 -13.28
C LEU A 107 -35.64 3.11 -14.02
N ASP A 108 -35.59 3.16 -15.36
CA ASP A 108 -34.74 2.28 -16.16
C ASP A 108 -33.26 2.53 -15.86
N MET A 109 -32.86 3.79 -15.75
CA MET A 109 -31.50 4.17 -15.35
C MET A 109 -31.18 3.69 -13.93
N LEU A 110 -32.13 3.73 -13.00
CA LEU A 110 -31.95 3.28 -11.63
C LEU A 110 -31.67 1.77 -11.58
N GLN A 111 -32.39 0.96 -12.35
CA GLN A 111 -32.13 -0.48 -12.42
C GLN A 111 -30.73 -0.80 -12.95
N GLU A 112 -30.30 -0.11 -14.00
CA GLU A 112 -28.94 -0.26 -14.53
C GLU A 112 -27.89 0.15 -13.49
N GLN A 113 -28.15 1.23 -12.74
CA GLN A 113 -27.26 1.73 -11.73
C GLN A 113 -27.11 0.75 -10.55
N ILE A 114 -28.22 0.12 -10.12
CA ILE A 114 -28.19 -0.96 -9.10
C ILE A 114 -27.31 -2.13 -9.56
N ARG A 115 -27.48 -2.59 -10.82
CA ARG A 115 -26.62 -3.65 -11.38
C ARG A 115 -25.14 -3.27 -11.38
N ARG A 116 -24.82 -2.02 -11.71
CA ARG A 116 -23.45 -1.50 -11.76
C ARG A 116 -22.82 -1.48 -10.37
N VAL A 117 -23.51 -0.95 -9.36
CA VAL A 117 -23.04 -0.99 -7.97
C VAL A 117 -22.87 -2.44 -7.50
N GLY A 118 -23.81 -3.33 -7.83
CA GLY A 118 -23.69 -4.76 -7.54
C GLY A 118 -22.47 -5.42 -8.16
N SER A 119 -22.11 -5.05 -9.39
CA SER A 119 -20.90 -5.57 -10.04
C SER A 119 -19.61 -5.11 -9.37
N LEU A 120 -19.57 -3.87 -8.89
CA LEU A 120 -18.42 -3.27 -8.22
C LEU A 120 -18.22 -3.82 -6.80
N THR A 121 -19.31 -4.21 -6.12
CA THR A 121 -19.29 -4.69 -4.73
C THR A 121 -19.32 -6.22 -4.62
N ARG A 122 -19.09 -6.96 -5.71
CA ARG A 122 -19.24 -8.42 -5.78
C ARG A 122 -18.44 -9.20 -4.73
N ASP A 123 -17.32 -8.67 -4.27
CA ASP A 123 -16.44 -9.26 -3.27
C ASP A 123 -16.81 -8.88 -1.82
N ASN A 124 -17.85 -8.08 -1.62
CA ASN A 124 -18.33 -7.68 -0.30
C ASN A 124 -19.77 -8.18 -0.10
N SER A 125 -19.94 -9.29 0.63
CA SER A 125 -21.24 -9.94 0.87
C SER A 125 -22.25 -8.99 1.53
N MET A 126 -21.83 -8.18 2.49
CA MET A 126 -22.71 -7.21 3.16
C MET A 126 -23.23 -6.14 2.20
N GLN A 127 -22.39 -5.70 1.26
CA GLN A 127 -22.82 -4.77 0.21
C GLN A 127 -23.74 -5.45 -0.80
N GLN A 128 -23.51 -6.72 -1.12
CA GLN A 128 -24.38 -7.50 -2.00
C GLN A 128 -25.79 -7.64 -1.40
N ASP A 129 -25.91 -7.89 -0.10
CA ASP A 129 -27.22 -7.94 0.59
C ASP A 129 -27.95 -6.59 0.48
N ARG A 130 -27.25 -5.47 0.65
CA ARG A 130 -27.82 -4.13 0.48
C ARG A 130 -28.28 -3.87 -0.96
N VAL A 131 -27.46 -4.26 -1.93
CA VAL A 131 -27.78 -4.11 -3.35
C VAL A 131 -28.97 -5.00 -3.74
N ALA A 132 -29.01 -6.25 -3.26
CA ALA A 132 -30.15 -7.15 -3.47
C ALA A 132 -31.43 -6.57 -2.88
N PHE A 133 -31.35 -5.95 -1.71
CA PHE A 133 -32.49 -5.26 -1.11
C PHE A 133 -32.94 -4.05 -1.94
N LEU A 134 -32.02 -3.32 -2.59
CA LEU A 134 -32.37 -2.23 -3.51
C LEU A 134 -33.08 -2.74 -4.78
N ALA A 135 -32.75 -3.93 -5.24
CA ALA A 135 -33.36 -4.51 -6.43
C ALA A 135 -34.83 -4.95 -6.20
N THR A 136 -35.17 -5.32 -4.96
CA THR A 136 -36.50 -5.83 -4.60
C THR A 136 -37.61 -4.77 -4.66
N PRO A 137 -37.44 -3.54 -4.21
CA PRO A 137 -38.49 -2.51 -4.19
C PRO A 137 -38.68 -1.74 -5.50
N VAL A 138 -37.87 -1.94 -6.52
CA VAL A 138 -38.00 -1.21 -7.80
C VAL A 138 -39.22 -1.71 -8.60
N ASP A 139 -39.60 -2.96 -8.42
CA ASP A 139 -40.71 -3.62 -9.13
C ASP A 139 -42.11 -3.30 -8.58
N PRO A 140 -42.34 -3.29 -7.26
CA PRO A 140 -43.65 -2.90 -6.69
C PRO A 140 -44.00 -1.42 -6.82
N ARG A 141 -43.04 -0.58 -7.17
CA ARG A 141 -43.20 0.87 -7.30
C ARG A 141 -43.83 1.32 -8.59
N SER A 142 -43.57 0.59 -9.66
CA SER A 142 -44.29 0.84 -10.91
C SER A 142 -45.81 0.75 -10.66
N ASP A 143 -46.25 -0.19 -9.81
CA ASP A 143 -47.66 -0.37 -9.49
C ASP A 143 -48.25 0.76 -8.64
N GLU A 144 -47.54 1.21 -7.60
CA GLU A 144 -47.99 2.34 -6.75
C GLU A 144 -47.99 3.65 -7.55
N MET A 145 -46.98 3.88 -8.38
CA MET A 145 -46.93 5.07 -9.20
C MET A 145 -47.97 5.03 -10.34
N GLU A 146 -48.14 3.89 -11.00
CA GLU A 146 -49.18 3.74 -12.02
C GLU A 146 -50.58 3.93 -11.39
N GLN A 147 -50.82 3.47 -10.17
CA GLN A 147 -52.04 3.77 -9.40
C GLN A 147 -52.18 5.28 -9.13
N ALA A 148 -51.08 5.95 -8.73
CA ALA A 148 -51.08 7.39 -8.52
C ALA A 148 -51.40 8.17 -9.81
N ILE A 149 -50.78 7.75 -10.93
CA ILE A 149 -51.07 8.30 -12.26
C ILE A 149 -52.55 8.09 -12.64
N ALA A 150 -53.07 6.87 -12.47
CA ALA A 150 -54.45 6.55 -12.77
C ALA A 150 -55.44 7.36 -11.93
N LEU A 151 -55.17 7.50 -10.62
CA LEU A 151 -55.99 8.33 -9.74
C LEU A 151 -55.90 9.82 -10.07
N ARG A 152 -54.71 10.31 -10.44
CA ARG A 152 -54.56 11.69 -10.90
C ARG A 152 -55.33 11.95 -12.18
N ARG A 153 -55.35 11.01 -13.13
CA ARG A 153 -56.12 11.11 -14.39
C ARG A 153 -57.61 11.04 -14.19
N THR A 154 -58.09 10.15 -13.29
CA THR A 154 -59.50 9.90 -13.11
C THR A 154 -60.17 10.82 -12.11
N LYS A 155 -59.48 11.16 -11.00
CA LYS A 155 -60.04 11.95 -9.88
C LYS A 155 -59.35 13.31 -9.70
N GLY A 156 -58.45 13.68 -10.60
CA GLY A 156 -57.73 14.94 -10.53
C GLY A 156 -56.77 15.04 -9.34
N LEU A 157 -56.41 16.27 -8.96
CA LEU A 157 -55.53 16.55 -7.84
C LEU A 157 -56.00 15.97 -6.49
N PRO A 158 -57.31 15.99 -6.13
CA PRO A 158 -57.77 15.35 -4.89
C PRO A 158 -57.48 13.85 -4.81
N GLY A 159 -57.61 13.13 -5.94
CA GLY A 159 -57.29 11.70 -6.01
C GLY A 159 -55.80 11.42 -5.83
N ALA A 160 -54.92 12.21 -6.45
CA ALA A 160 -53.47 12.11 -6.25
C ALA A 160 -53.07 12.47 -4.81
N LYS A 161 -53.69 13.48 -4.21
CA LYS A 161 -53.40 13.90 -2.84
C LYS A 161 -53.65 12.80 -1.81
N SER A 162 -54.67 11.94 -2.03
CA SER A 162 -54.96 10.83 -1.11
C SER A 162 -53.81 9.81 -1.02
N ILE A 163 -53.11 9.55 -2.10
CA ILE A 163 -51.94 8.64 -2.12
C ILE A 163 -50.74 9.29 -1.47
N VAL A 164 -50.48 10.55 -1.79
CA VAL A 164 -49.33 11.30 -1.22
C VAL A 164 -49.47 11.43 0.30
N THR A 165 -50.69 11.56 0.82
CA THR A 165 -50.95 11.67 2.27
C THR A 165 -50.96 10.32 2.99
N GLN A 166 -51.19 9.19 2.31
CA GLN A 166 -51.15 7.86 2.92
C GLN A 166 -49.76 7.33 3.25
N ASN A 167 -48.73 8.13 3.05
CA ASN A 167 -47.36 7.88 3.53
C ASN A 167 -46.65 6.62 3.00
N GLN A 168 -47.22 5.85 2.08
CA GLN A 168 -46.63 4.64 1.56
C GLN A 168 -45.52 4.94 0.53
N GLN A 169 -45.71 5.97 -0.26
CA GLN A 169 -44.79 6.37 -1.34
C GLN A 169 -43.47 6.95 -0.82
N ASN A 170 -43.48 7.62 0.35
CA ASN A 170 -42.29 8.17 0.97
C ASN A 170 -41.39 7.08 1.54
N ARG A 171 -41.94 5.99 2.09
CA ARG A 171 -41.12 4.91 2.71
C ARG A 171 -40.16 4.24 1.77
N THR A 172 -40.55 4.09 0.52
CA THR A 172 -39.72 3.37 -0.44
C THR A 172 -38.54 4.20 -0.93
N MET A 173 -38.78 5.50 -1.16
CA MET A 173 -37.67 6.41 -1.51
C MET A 173 -36.76 6.67 -0.31
N GLU A 174 -37.32 6.81 0.88
CA GLU A 174 -36.59 6.88 2.13
C GLU A 174 -35.72 5.65 2.34
N THR A 175 -36.26 4.45 2.09
CA THR A 175 -35.46 3.20 2.16
C THR A 175 -34.31 3.18 1.18
N ILE A 176 -34.47 3.70 -0.04
CA ILE A 176 -33.33 3.77 -1.00
C ILE A 176 -32.31 4.78 -0.53
N HIS A 177 -32.74 5.94 -0.05
CA HIS A 177 -31.83 6.93 0.50
C HIS A 177 -31.05 6.36 1.69
N ASP A 178 -31.70 5.62 2.57
CA ASP A 178 -31.06 4.98 3.72
C ASP A 178 -30.03 3.93 3.29
N ILE A 179 -30.40 3.03 2.36
CA ILE A 179 -29.49 1.97 1.91
C ILE A 179 -28.31 2.55 1.12
N THR A 180 -28.57 3.50 0.23
CA THR A 180 -27.49 4.19 -0.49
C THR A 180 -26.57 4.95 0.47
N GLY A 181 -27.16 5.55 1.53
CA GLY A 181 -26.41 6.14 2.63
C GLY A 181 -25.52 5.13 3.35
N GLN A 182 -26.06 3.96 3.69
CA GLN A 182 -25.30 2.88 4.34
C GLN A 182 -24.15 2.36 3.46
N ILE A 183 -24.37 2.21 2.15
CA ILE A 183 -23.31 1.82 1.21
C ILE A 183 -22.21 2.88 1.19
N ARG A 184 -22.58 4.14 1.05
CA ARG A 184 -21.63 5.27 1.06
C ARG A 184 -20.81 5.33 2.33
N ASP A 185 -21.47 5.21 3.50
CA ASP A 185 -20.82 5.31 4.80
C ASP A 185 -19.84 4.16 5.03
N GLU A 186 -20.15 2.96 4.54
CA GLU A 186 -19.23 1.83 4.59
C GLU A 186 -18.01 2.03 3.68
N GLU A 187 -18.22 2.45 2.43
CA GLU A 187 -17.10 2.72 1.52
C GLU A 187 -16.20 3.86 2.02
N THR A 188 -16.79 4.89 2.63
CA THR A 188 -16.03 5.99 3.27
C THR A 188 -15.20 5.47 4.45
N ARG A 189 -15.76 4.55 5.27
CA ARG A 189 -15.02 3.89 6.35
C ARG A 189 -13.88 3.01 5.83
N VAL A 190 -14.12 2.26 4.77
CA VAL A 190 -13.10 1.43 4.12
C VAL A 190 -11.94 2.31 3.61
N LEU A 191 -12.25 3.42 2.93
CA LEU A 191 -11.25 4.39 2.48
C LEU A 191 -10.45 4.99 3.64
N ALA A 192 -11.11 5.38 4.72
CA ALA A 192 -10.45 5.96 5.90
C ALA A 192 -9.51 4.95 6.56
N ARG A 193 -9.93 3.68 6.73
CA ARG A 193 -9.10 2.60 7.27
C ARG A 193 -7.88 2.34 6.39
N ASN A 194 -8.09 2.17 5.08
CA ASN A 194 -7.00 1.93 4.14
C ASN A 194 -5.96 3.05 4.11
N ARG A 195 -6.38 4.32 4.27
CA ARG A 195 -5.47 5.47 4.39
C ARG A 195 -4.66 5.38 5.68
N ALA A 196 -5.32 5.16 6.81
CA ALA A 196 -4.64 5.03 8.10
C ALA A 196 -3.64 3.86 8.12
N ASP A 197 -4.03 2.69 7.58
CA ASP A 197 -3.17 1.53 7.46
C ASP A 197 -1.97 1.80 6.55
N SER A 198 -2.16 2.49 5.43
CA SER A 198 -1.09 2.87 4.51
C SER A 198 -0.10 3.84 5.14
N GLU A 199 -0.58 4.83 5.91
CA GLU A 199 0.27 5.76 6.65
C GLU A 199 1.07 5.04 7.75
N ALA A 200 0.44 4.18 8.53
CA ALA A 200 1.10 3.38 9.56
C ALA A 200 2.17 2.45 8.96
N TRP A 201 1.87 1.85 7.81
CA TRP A 201 2.79 0.97 7.10
C TRP A 201 4.00 1.75 6.53
N ALA A 202 3.77 2.94 5.97
CA ALA A 202 4.83 3.81 5.47
C ALA A 202 5.77 4.25 6.58
N LEU A 203 5.24 4.64 7.74
CA LEU A 203 6.03 5.02 8.92
C LEU A 203 6.84 3.85 9.45
N THR A 204 6.24 2.66 9.57
CA THR A 204 6.90 1.46 10.07
C THR A 204 8.02 1.01 9.14
N THR A 205 7.74 0.94 7.84
CA THR A 205 8.73 0.53 6.83
C THR A 205 9.87 1.55 6.72
N GLY A 206 9.55 2.85 6.77
CA GLY A 206 10.53 3.92 6.75
C GLY A 206 11.45 3.89 7.97
N SER A 207 10.91 3.66 9.18
CA SER A 207 11.70 3.56 10.40
C SER A 207 12.61 2.33 10.42
N LEU A 208 12.12 1.18 9.97
CA LEU A 208 12.92 -0.03 9.84
C LEU A 208 14.06 0.16 8.82
N ALA A 209 13.79 0.77 7.66
CA ALA A 209 14.81 1.07 6.67
C ALA A 209 15.90 2.01 7.23
N LEU A 210 15.51 3.03 8.01
CA LEU A 210 16.45 3.93 8.66
C LEU A 210 17.33 3.20 9.68
N VAL A 211 16.77 2.36 10.54
CA VAL A 211 17.53 1.55 11.51
C VAL A 211 18.52 0.64 10.80
N PHE A 212 18.09 -0.03 9.73
CA PHE A 212 18.97 -0.87 8.91
C PHE A 212 20.10 -0.08 8.27
N PHE A 213 19.81 1.10 7.73
CA PHE A 213 20.82 1.99 7.15
C PHE A 213 21.88 2.41 8.19
N LEU A 214 21.44 2.83 9.39
CA LEU A 214 22.33 3.22 10.47
C LEU A 214 23.19 2.04 10.94
N LEU A 215 22.61 0.85 11.09
CA LEU A 215 23.33 -0.35 11.48
C LEU A 215 24.44 -0.68 10.46
N ASN A 216 24.12 -0.62 9.17
CA ASN A 216 25.08 -0.83 8.11
C ASN A 216 26.21 0.22 8.11
N ALA A 217 25.89 1.49 8.32
CA ALA A 217 26.87 2.56 8.45
C ALA A 217 27.85 2.30 9.59
N VAL A 218 27.37 1.83 10.74
CA VAL A 218 28.20 1.45 11.88
C VAL A 218 29.12 0.27 11.52
N VAL A 219 28.60 -0.77 10.87
CA VAL A 219 29.40 -1.92 10.44
C VAL A 219 30.51 -1.49 9.46
N PHE A 220 30.19 -0.65 8.47
CA PHE A 220 31.20 -0.12 7.53
C PHE A 220 32.23 0.72 8.24
N ALA A 221 31.87 1.57 9.20
CA ALA A 221 32.81 2.36 9.99
C ALA A 221 33.75 1.46 10.80
N LEU A 222 33.22 0.43 11.46
CA LEU A 222 34.02 -0.54 12.21
C LEU A 222 34.98 -1.31 11.30
N CYS A 223 34.55 -1.77 10.14
CA CYS A 223 35.42 -2.40 9.14
C CYS A 223 36.51 -1.46 8.69
N GLY A 224 36.23 -0.18 8.46
CA GLY A 224 37.22 0.85 8.12
C GLY A 224 38.28 1.07 9.21
N VAL A 225 37.84 1.14 10.47
CA VAL A 225 38.75 1.25 11.63
C VAL A 225 39.65 0.03 11.74
N VAL A 226 39.09 -1.18 11.66
CA VAL A 226 39.89 -2.43 11.70
C VAL A 226 40.90 -2.48 10.55
N MET A 227 40.50 -2.08 9.35
CA MET A 227 41.41 -2.01 8.19
C MET A 227 42.55 -1.00 8.42
N LYS A 228 42.21 0.20 8.93
CA LYS A 228 43.23 1.22 9.25
C LYS A 228 44.22 0.74 10.30
N LEU A 229 43.76 0.10 11.37
CA LEU A 229 44.60 -0.47 12.40
C LEU A 229 45.52 -1.59 11.85
N ALA A 230 45.00 -2.45 10.99
CA ALA A 230 45.77 -3.49 10.33
C ALA A 230 46.86 -2.92 9.43
N LEU A 231 46.61 -1.87 8.67
CA LEU A 231 47.56 -1.18 7.80
C LEU A 231 48.63 -0.41 8.58
N SER A 232 48.23 0.30 9.65
CA SER A 232 49.18 1.08 10.47
C SER A 232 50.18 0.17 11.20
N SER A 233 49.75 -0.99 11.69
CA SER A 233 50.63 -1.99 12.28
C SER A 233 51.61 -2.58 11.27
N HIS A 234 51.29 -2.60 9.99
CA HIS A 234 52.17 -3.02 8.92
C HIS A 234 53.32 -2.03 8.72
N ALA A 235 53.00 -0.74 8.63
CA ALA A 235 54.01 0.32 8.43
C ALA A 235 55.02 0.41 9.58
N GLN A 236 54.56 0.18 10.83
CA GLN A 236 55.47 0.15 12.00
C GLN A 236 56.39 -1.06 11.97
N THR A 237 55.91 -2.23 11.56
CA THR A 237 56.74 -3.44 11.49
C THR A 237 57.81 -3.35 10.40
N GLU A 238 57.50 -2.76 9.25
CA GLU A 238 58.48 -2.51 8.17
C GLU A 238 59.59 -1.53 8.62
N ARG A 239 59.21 -0.44 9.29
CA ARG A 239 60.18 0.53 9.84
C ARG A 239 61.10 -0.10 10.87
N LEU A 240 60.60 -0.97 11.75
CA LEU A 240 61.41 -1.71 12.72
C LEU A 240 62.38 -2.71 12.04
N VAL A 241 61.95 -3.37 10.98
CA VAL A 241 62.75 -4.30 10.21
C VAL A 241 63.91 -3.58 9.46
N ASP A 242 63.61 -2.40 8.87
CA ASP A 242 64.59 -1.58 8.18
C ASP A 242 65.61 -0.95 9.16
N ALA A 243 65.16 -0.56 10.37
CA ALA A 243 66.04 -0.05 11.43
C ALA A 243 66.98 -1.13 12.02
N LEU A 244 66.59 -2.40 11.96
CA LEU A 244 67.39 -3.54 12.43
C LEU A 244 68.26 -4.17 11.32
N ARG A 245 68.23 -3.63 10.10
CA ARG A 245 69.06 -4.10 9.00
C ARG A 245 70.53 -3.65 9.25
N PRO A 246 71.47 -4.54 9.43
CA PRO A 246 72.81 -4.14 9.69
C PRO A 246 73.39 -3.33 8.50
N SER A 247 73.83 -2.10 8.80
CA SER A 247 74.56 -1.24 7.86
C SER A 247 75.91 -1.85 7.55
N GLY A 248 75.97 -2.80 6.61
CA GLY A 248 77.21 -3.41 6.28
C GLY A 248 77.11 -4.59 5.34
N THR A 249 76.84 -4.30 4.06
CA THR A 249 77.50 -5.10 2.96
C THR A 249 77.78 -4.15 1.80
N PRO A 250 79.08 -3.82 1.54
CA PRO A 250 79.46 -3.11 0.33
C PRO A 250 79.15 -3.98 -0.88
N ALA A 251 78.56 -3.37 -1.92
CA ALA A 251 78.41 -3.99 -3.22
C ALA A 251 79.77 -4.44 -3.75
N ALA A 252 79.96 -5.74 -3.87
CA ALA A 252 81.04 -6.28 -4.65
C ALA A 252 80.77 -6.03 -6.14
N ARG A 253 81.73 -5.34 -6.74
CA ARG A 253 81.82 -5.17 -8.18
C ARG A 253 81.96 -6.52 -8.89
#